data_281fe2e3c51125b362d5319a0bab64e3
#
_entry.id   281fe2e3c51125b362d5319a0bab64e3
#
_cell.length_a   1.000
_cell.length_b   1.000
_cell.length_c   1.000
_cell.angle_alpha   90.00
_cell.angle_beta   90.00
_cell.angle_gamma   90.00
#
_symmetry.space_group_name_H-M   'P 1'
#
loop_
_entity.id
_entity.type
_entity.pdbx_description
1 polymer ?
#
loop_
_entity_poly.entity_id
_entity_poly.type
_entity_poly.pdbx_seq_one_letter_code
_entity_poly.pdbx_strand_id
1 'polypeptide(L)'
;MNFQGIIVSIVCNTYNHERYIGNALEGFVRQKTTFDFEILVMDDASTDQTASIIRTYEKKYPNLIKAVYNKENQYSKGNLPGAQNRQRAIGKYIAICEGDDYWVDDYKLQKQVDYMEQHKGCTFCFTNADCEEGGVITRRVVPWVKSSTLTSDNVYDVEQIEKIGYIPTASFLFKREDCNKLPKLRQGAFNGDGYLKVGFTSLGYGYFLDEATCVYRYGVEGSATTSWKVDKQKRIASAEKFIKM
;
A
#
# COMPACT_ATOMS: atom_id res chain seq x y z
N MET A 1 15.64 -16.67 -12.43
CA MET A 1 14.97 -17.52 -11.40
C MET A 1 13.74 -18.15 -12.05
N ASN A 2 13.49 -19.45 -11.84
CA ASN A 2 12.25 -20.06 -12.32
C ASN A 2 11.18 -19.87 -11.23
N PHE A 3 10.27 -18.96 -11.45
CA PHE A 3 9.10 -18.76 -10.59
C PHE A 3 7.99 -19.74 -11.02
N GLN A 4 7.35 -20.39 -10.03
CA GLN A 4 6.15 -21.21 -10.26
C GLN A 4 4.98 -20.64 -9.47
N GLY A 5 3.84 -20.46 -10.13
CA GLY A 5 2.62 -19.90 -9.53
C GLY A 5 2.67 -18.38 -9.34
N ILE A 6 1.71 -17.86 -8.60
CA ILE A 6 1.58 -16.42 -8.31
C ILE A 6 2.68 -15.98 -7.36
N ILE A 7 3.50 -15.02 -7.78
CA ILE A 7 4.60 -14.47 -6.97
C ILE A 7 4.18 -13.23 -6.19
N VAL A 8 3.37 -12.35 -6.78
CA VAL A 8 2.90 -11.14 -6.10
C VAL A 8 1.37 -11.10 -6.09
N SER A 9 0.78 -10.81 -4.94
CA SER A 9 -0.60 -10.37 -4.83
C SER A 9 -0.62 -8.87 -4.62
N ILE A 10 -1.18 -8.12 -5.57
CA ILE A 10 -1.47 -6.69 -5.41
C ILE A 10 -2.76 -6.58 -4.61
N VAL A 11 -2.74 -5.86 -3.50
CA VAL A 11 -3.89 -5.65 -2.61
C VAL A 11 -4.33 -4.19 -2.69
N CYS A 12 -5.52 -3.98 -3.24
CA CYS A 12 -6.13 -2.66 -3.40
C CYS A 12 -7.45 -2.60 -2.63
N ASN A 13 -7.58 -1.64 -1.72
CA ASN A 13 -8.84 -1.33 -1.04
C ASN A 13 -9.36 0.00 -1.54
N THR A 14 -10.66 0.13 -1.66
CA THR A 14 -11.25 1.34 -2.21
C THR A 14 -12.62 1.61 -1.58
N TYR A 15 -12.96 2.90 -1.46
CA TYR A 15 -14.28 3.37 -1.05
C TYR A 15 -14.53 4.77 -1.61
N ASN A 16 -15.51 4.90 -2.51
CA ASN A 16 -15.85 6.17 -3.17
C ASN A 16 -14.67 6.83 -3.90
N HIS A 17 -13.96 6.05 -4.70
CA HIS A 17 -12.80 6.48 -5.48
C HIS A 17 -13.09 6.49 -7.00
N GLU A 18 -14.32 6.80 -7.45
CA GLU A 18 -14.67 6.77 -8.88
C GLU A 18 -13.75 7.61 -9.76
N ARG A 19 -13.20 8.73 -9.23
CA ARG A 19 -12.26 9.62 -9.93
C ARG A 19 -10.85 9.04 -10.04
N TYR A 20 -10.50 8.04 -9.25
CA TYR A 20 -9.12 7.63 -9.01
C TYR A 20 -8.84 6.17 -9.35
N ILE A 21 -9.81 5.28 -9.03
CA ILE A 21 -9.63 3.83 -9.13
C ILE A 21 -9.20 3.34 -10.52
N GLY A 22 -9.62 4.04 -11.58
CA GLY A 22 -9.20 3.74 -12.94
C GLY A 22 -7.69 3.85 -13.13
N ASN A 23 -7.05 4.90 -12.58
CA ASN A 23 -5.61 5.07 -12.64
C ASN A 23 -4.86 3.99 -11.86
N ALA A 24 -5.39 3.61 -10.68
CA ALA A 24 -4.81 2.53 -9.87
C ALA A 24 -4.81 1.21 -10.67
N LEU A 25 -5.98 0.81 -11.17
CA LEU A 25 -6.13 -0.43 -11.94
C LEU A 25 -5.27 -0.43 -13.20
N GLU A 26 -5.18 0.69 -13.93
CA GLU A 26 -4.33 0.82 -15.10
C GLU A 26 -2.84 0.66 -14.74
N GLY A 27 -2.39 1.26 -13.63
CA GLY A 27 -1.02 1.09 -13.12
C GLY A 27 -0.70 -0.38 -12.76
N PHE A 28 -1.69 -1.13 -12.27
CA PHE A 28 -1.50 -2.54 -11.92
C PHE A 28 -1.46 -3.46 -13.14
N VAL A 29 -2.38 -3.31 -14.09
CA VAL A 29 -2.44 -4.19 -15.27
C VAL A 29 -1.29 -3.96 -16.25
N ARG A 30 -0.62 -2.80 -16.18
CA ARG A 30 0.56 -2.49 -17.00
C ARG A 30 1.87 -3.07 -16.47
N GLN A 31 1.87 -3.66 -15.27
CA GLN A 31 3.11 -4.20 -14.69
C GLN A 31 3.74 -5.27 -15.60
N LYS A 32 5.04 -5.12 -15.85
CA LYS A 32 5.87 -6.01 -16.66
C LYS A 32 6.76 -6.83 -15.75
N THR A 33 6.50 -8.12 -15.69
CA THR A 33 7.20 -9.06 -14.80
C THR A 33 7.59 -10.33 -15.53
N THR A 34 8.62 -11.00 -15.03
CA THR A 34 9.01 -12.35 -15.47
C THR A 34 8.32 -13.44 -14.66
N PHE A 35 7.33 -13.08 -13.86
CA PHE A 35 6.54 -13.94 -12.99
C PHE A 35 5.06 -13.57 -13.03
N ASP A 36 4.22 -14.48 -12.58
CA ASP A 36 2.78 -14.25 -12.50
C ASP A 36 2.41 -13.47 -11.23
N PHE A 37 1.41 -12.59 -11.35
CA PHE A 37 0.82 -11.85 -10.24
C PHE A 37 -0.70 -11.82 -10.33
N GLU A 38 -1.37 -11.47 -9.23
CA GLU A 38 -2.82 -11.26 -9.16
C GLU A 38 -3.13 -9.88 -8.58
N ILE A 39 -4.32 -9.37 -8.87
CA ILE A 39 -4.85 -8.10 -8.36
C ILE A 39 -6.11 -8.38 -7.54
N LEU A 40 -6.02 -8.15 -6.25
CA LEU A 40 -7.10 -8.33 -5.29
C LEU A 40 -7.71 -6.98 -4.94
N VAL A 41 -8.87 -6.69 -5.50
CA VAL A 41 -9.60 -5.44 -5.21
C VAL A 41 -10.69 -5.73 -4.19
N MET A 42 -10.82 -4.84 -3.19
CA MET A 42 -11.94 -4.85 -2.25
C MET A 42 -12.62 -3.49 -2.26
N ASP A 43 -13.83 -3.45 -2.76
CA ASP A 43 -14.71 -2.30 -2.70
C ASP A 43 -15.51 -2.34 -1.39
N ASP A 44 -15.30 -1.35 -0.53
CA ASP A 44 -15.91 -1.31 0.81
C ASP A 44 -17.29 -0.65 0.82
N ALA A 45 -18.17 -1.13 -0.08
CA ALA A 45 -19.54 -0.66 -0.28
C ALA A 45 -19.60 0.78 -0.80
N SER A 46 -18.86 1.09 -1.86
CA SER A 46 -18.92 2.38 -2.54
C SER A 46 -20.34 2.71 -3.02
N THR A 47 -20.70 3.98 -2.92
CA THR A 47 -22.01 4.52 -3.33
C THR A 47 -21.93 5.32 -4.63
N ASP A 48 -20.74 5.52 -5.17
CA ASP A 48 -20.43 6.17 -6.44
C ASP A 48 -20.17 5.14 -7.57
N GLN A 49 -19.55 5.54 -8.68
CA GLN A 49 -19.25 4.65 -9.81
C GLN A 49 -18.04 3.71 -9.59
N THR A 50 -17.39 3.73 -8.42
CA THR A 50 -16.20 2.91 -8.13
C THR A 50 -16.42 1.44 -8.46
N ALA A 51 -17.47 0.82 -7.94
CA ALA A 51 -17.78 -0.59 -8.19
C ALA A 51 -18.03 -0.89 -9.68
N SER A 52 -18.66 0.03 -10.41
CA SER A 52 -18.93 -0.11 -11.85
C SER A 52 -17.63 -0.11 -12.67
N ILE A 53 -16.69 0.78 -12.32
CA ILE A 53 -15.37 0.85 -12.95
C ILE A 53 -14.59 -0.44 -12.69
N ILE A 54 -14.55 -0.94 -11.45
CA ILE A 54 -13.88 -2.18 -11.10
C ILE A 54 -14.43 -3.36 -11.92
N ARG A 55 -15.75 -3.50 -12.02
CA ARG A 55 -16.39 -4.57 -12.83
C ARG A 55 -15.99 -4.52 -14.31
N THR A 56 -15.78 -3.32 -14.86
CA THR A 56 -15.31 -3.15 -16.23
C THR A 56 -13.89 -3.73 -16.39
N TYR A 57 -13.00 -3.44 -15.46
CA TYR A 57 -11.64 -3.99 -15.47
C TYR A 57 -11.62 -5.50 -15.17
N GLU A 58 -12.41 -5.98 -14.21
CA GLU A 58 -12.56 -7.42 -13.91
C GLU A 58 -13.04 -8.20 -15.13
N LYS A 59 -14.01 -7.68 -15.88
CA LYS A 59 -14.46 -8.27 -17.13
C LYS A 59 -13.39 -8.27 -18.23
N LYS A 60 -12.56 -7.22 -18.29
CA LYS A 60 -11.45 -7.10 -19.26
C LYS A 60 -10.27 -8.01 -18.91
N TYR A 61 -10.01 -8.23 -17.63
CA TYR A 61 -8.87 -8.99 -17.11
C TYR A 61 -9.29 -10.09 -16.12
N PRO A 62 -10.15 -11.05 -16.53
CA PRO A 62 -10.82 -11.99 -15.59
C PRO A 62 -9.85 -12.96 -14.89
N ASN A 63 -8.69 -13.23 -15.50
CA ASN A 63 -7.67 -14.10 -14.91
C ASN A 63 -6.72 -13.36 -13.97
N LEU A 64 -6.71 -12.02 -14.00
CA LEU A 64 -5.78 -11.18 -13.27
C LEU A 64 -6.45 -10.48 -12.09
N ILE A 65 -7.66 -9.92 -12.28
CA ILE A 65 -8.38 -9.13 -11.27
C ILE A 65 -9.43 -10.01 -10.59
N LYS A 66 -9.39 -10.01 -9.26
CA LYS A 66 -10.33 -10.72 -8.39
C LYS A 66 -10.95 -9.75 -7.40
N ALA A 67 -12.13 -9.22 -7.74
CA ALA A 67 -12.79 -8.21 -6.92
C ALA A 67 -13.75 -8.83 -5.88
N VAL A 68 -13.90 -8.12 -4.76
CA VAL A 68 -14.92 -8.35 -3.74
C VAL A 68 -15.64 -7.04 -3.49
N TYR A 69 -16.96 -7.12 -3.41
CA TYR A 69 -17.83 -5.98 -3.19
C TYR A 69 -18.56 -6.18 -1.86
N ASN A 70 -18.18 -5.41 -0.84
CA ASN A 70 -18.83 -5.45 0.46
C ASN A 70 -20.28 -4.92 0.34
N LYS A 71 -21.20 -5.49 1.11
CA LYS A 71 -22.57 -5.01 1.18
C LYS A 71 -22.73 -3.78 2.06
N GLU A 72 -21.81 -3.58 2.98
CA GLU A 72 -21.78 -2.52 3.97
C GLU A 72 -20.36 -2.08 4.21
N ASN A 73 -20.15 -0.80 4.48
CA ASN A 73 -18.83 -0.24 4.74
C ASN A 73 -18.25 -0.82 6.04
N GLN A 74 -17.23 -1.66 5.90
CA GLN A 74 -16.59 -2.36 7.01
C GLN A 74 -15.70 -1.42 7.83
N TYR A 75 -15.05 -0.47 7.15
CA TYR A 75 -14.20 0.50 7.85
C TYR A 75 -15.00 1.35 8.85
N SER A 76 -16.20 1.80 8.49
CA SER A 76 -17.07 2.57 9.37
C SER A 76 -17.54 1.78 10.60
N LYS A 77 -17.53 0.44 10.52
CA LYS A 77 -17.86 -0.48 11.61
C LYS A 77 -16.65 -0.83 12.50
N GLY A 78 -15.48 -0.22 12.23
CA GLY A 78 -14.25 -0.48 12.97
C GLY A 78 -13.51 -1.75 12.54
N ASN A 79 -13.91 -2.37 11.42
CA ASN A 79 -13.18 -3.47 10.81
C ASN A 79 -12.00 -2.94 9.99
N LEU A 80 -11.10 -3.84 9.59
CA LEU A 80 -9.90 -3.52 8.82
C LEU A 80 -9.98 -4.16 7.43
N PRO A 81 -10.64 -3.53 6.43
CA PRO A 81 -10.80 -4.09 5.08
C PRO A 81 -9.45 -4.49 4.47
N GLY A 82 -8.41 -3.69 4.68
CA GLY A 82 -7.07 -3.99 4.20
C GLY A 82 -6.49 -5.29 4.77
N ALA A 83 -6.74 -5.60 6.04
CA ALA A 83 -6.32 -6.86 6.63
C ALA A 83 -7.11 -8.04 6.04
N GLN A 84 -8.42 -7.88 5.85
CA GLN A 84 -9.27 -8.91 5.23
C GLN A 84 -8.84 -9.18 3.77
N ASN A 85 -8.57 -8.15 3.00
CA ASN A 85 -8.14 -8.30 1.61
C ASN A 85 -6.76 -8.98 1.51
N ARG A 86 -5.80 -8.65 2.40
CA ARG A 86 -4.50 -9.33 2.46
C ARG A 86 -4.60 -10.83 2.76
N GLN A 87 -5.61 -11.28 3.51
CA GLN A 87 -5.83 -12.71 3.77
C GLN A 87 -6.19 -13.52 2.52
N ARG A 88 -6.68 -12.87 1.46
CA ARG A 88 -6.98 -13.51 0.17
C ARG A 88 -5.73 -13.75 -0.67
N ALA A 89 -4.63 -13.09 -0.35
CA ALA A 89 -3.39 -13.16 -1.11
C ALA A 89 -2.80 -14.57 -1.10
N ILE A 90 -2.41 -15.07 -2.28
CA ILE A 90 -1.72 -16.35 -2.46
C ILE A 90 -0.28 -16.19 -2.93
N GLY A 91 0.10 -15.00 -3.38
CA GLY A 91 1.46 -14.68 -3.80
C GLY A 91 2.48 -14.82 -2.68
N LYS A 92 3.73 -15.07 -3.04
CA LYS A 92 4.87 -15.07 -2.09
C LYS A 92 5.04 -13.70 -1.43
N TYR A 93 4.79 -12.63 -2.19
CA TYR A 93 4.85 -11.24 -1.77
C TYR A 93 3.48 -10.59 -1.85
N ILE A 94 3.29 -9.56 -1.03
CA ILE A 94 2.13 -8.66 -1.09
C ILE A 94 2.64 -7.26 -1.40
N ALA A 95 2.05 -6.65 -2.44
CA ALA A 95 2.18 -5.23 -2.74
C ALA A 95 0.87 -4.52 -2.37
N ILE A 96 0.94 -3.33 -1.78
CA ILE A 96 -0.26 -2.56 -1.42
C ILE A 96 -0.34 -1.31 -2.29
N CYS A 97 -1.56 -0.95 -2.69
CA CYS A 97 -1.88 0.37 -3.22
C CYS A 97 -3.38 0.60 -3.06
N GLU A 98 -3.77 1.65 -2.37
CA GLU A 98 -5.15 2.06 -2.21
C GLU A 98 -5.72 2.61 -3.53
N GLY A 99 -7.05 2.60 -3.67
CA GLY A 99 -7.73 2.98 -4.91
C GLY A 99 -7.65 4.48 -5.25
N ASP A 100 -7.18 5.32 -4.35
CA ASP A 100 -6.94 6.75 -4.56
C ASP A 100 -5.49 7.09 -4.98
N ASP A 101 -4.55 6.13 -4.85
CA ASP A 101 -3.18 6.23 -5.32
C ASP A 101 -2.97 5.44 -6.62
N TYR A 102 -1.82 5.58 -7.28
CA TYR A 102 -1.54 4.84 -8.51
C TYR A 102 -0.05 4.62 -8.78
N TRP A 103 0.27 3.59 -9.58
CA TRP A 103 1.63 3.28 -10.00
C TRP A 103 1.95 3.88 -11.37
N VAL A 104 3.17 4.39 -11.50
CA VAL A 104 3.69 5.05 -12.71
C VAL A 104 4.85 4.29 -13.37
N ASP A 105 5.52 3.40 -12.64
CA ASP A 105 6.60 2.56 -13.15
C ASP A 105 6.06 1.16 -13.48
N ASP A 106 6.09 0.78 -14.76
CA ASP A 106 5.65 -0.53 -15.24
C ASP A 106 6.51 -1.69 -14.73
N TYR A 107 7.69 -1.42 -14.18
CA TYR A 107 8.64 -2.43 -13.65
C TYR A 107 8.76 -2.41 -12.13
N LYS A 108 7.90 -1.67 -11.43
CA LYS A 108 7.94 -1.57 -9.95
C LYS A 108 8.00 -2.95 -9.28
N LEU A 109 7.10 -3.86 -9.63
CA LEU A 109 7.05 -5.19 -9.03
C LEU A 109 8.31 -5.99 -9.35
N GLN A 110 8.78 -5.96 -10.60
CA GLN A 110 9.99 -6.68 -11.01
C GLN A 110 11.19 -6.24 -10.18
N LYS A 111 11.43 -4.93 -10.09
CA LYS A 111 12.57 -4.36 -9.35
C LYS A 111 12.55 -4.73 -7.87
N GLN A 112 11.41 -4.61 -7.22
CA GLN A 112 11.27 -4.91 -5.80
C GLN A 112 11.44 -6.41 -5.52
N VAL A 113 10.84 -7.27 -6.35
CA VAL A 113 10.97 -8.74 -6.21
C VAL A 113 12.41 -9.19 -6.46
N ASP A 114 13.06 -8.67 -7.50
CA ASP A 114 14.46 -9.02 -7.81
C ASP A 114 15.38 -8.72 -6.64
N TYR A 115 15.23 -7.54 -6.01
CA TYR A 115 16.00 -7.21 -4.83
C TYR A 115 15.72 -8.19 -3.67
N MET A 116 14.46 -8.42 -3.33
CA MET A 116 14.08 -9.29 -2.20
C MET A 116 14.43 -10.77 -2.44
N GLU A 117 14.49 -11.21 -3.69
CA GLU A 117 14.93 -12.58 -4.03
C GLU A 117 16.44 -12.75 -3.88
N GLN A 118 17.22 -11.73 -4.21
CA GLN A 118 18.67 -11.72 -4.04
C GLN A 118 19.09 -11.51 -2.57
N HIS A 119 18.26 -10.85 -1.76
CA HIS A 119 18.55 -10.45 -0.40
C HIS A 119 17.54 -11.05 0.59
N LYS A 120 17.73 -12.33 0.96
CA LYS A 120 16.75 -13.10 1.76
C LYS A 120 16.44 -12.52 3.15
N GLY A 121 17.35 -11.73 3.72
CA GLY A 121 17.11 -10.98 4.96
C GLY A 121 16.20 -9.75 4.81
N CYS A 122 15.97 -9.28 3.58
CA CYS A 122 15.02 -8.20 3.32
C CYS A 122 13.58 -8.71 3.53
N THR A 123 12.85 -8.09 4.43
CA THR A 123 11.45 -8.45 4.78
C THR A 123 10.46 -7.40 4.35
N PHE A 124 10.94 -6.17 4.11
CA PHE A 124 10.16 -5.02 3.70
C PHE A 124 10.91 -4.22 2.64
N CYS A 125 10.29 -3.98 1.49
CA CYS A 125 10.83 -3.13 0.44
C CYS A 125 9.83 -2.01 0.16
N PHE A 126 10.33 -0.78 0.03
CA PHE A 126 9.52 0.37 -0.33
C PHE A 126 10.24 1.23 -1.37
N THR A 127 9.47 2.03 -2.10
CA THR A 127 10.01 2.93 -3.12
C THR A 127 9.73 4.38 -2.78
N ASN A 128 10.34 5.27 -3.55
CA ASN A 128 9.93 6.65 -3.54
C ASN A 128 8.57 6.84 -4.23
N ALA A 129 7.91 7.94 -3.97
CA ALA A 129 6.66 8.33 -4.58
C ALA A 129 6.67 9.82 -4.92
N ASP A 130 5.99 10.18 -5.98
CA ASP A 130 5.64 11.57 -6.22
C ASP A 130 4.33 11.91 -5.49
N CYS A 131 4.18 13.15 -5.04
CA CYS A 131 2.98 13.64 -4.38
C CYS A 131 2.17 14.48 -5.38
N GLU A 132 0.92 14.08 -5.62
CA GLU A 132 -0.04 14.84 -6.40
C GLU A 132 -0.98 15.61 -5.47
N GLU A 133 -1.15 16.90 -5.71
CA GLU A 133 -2.10 17.77 -5.01
C GLU A 133 -2.89 18.58 -6.04
N GLY A 134 -4.21 18.40 -6.05
CA GLY A 134 -5.08 19.08 -7.01
C GLY A 134 -4.80 18.76 -8.49
N GLY A 135 -4.30 17.56 -8.80
CA GLY A 135 -3.96 17.13 -10.16
C GLY A 135 -2.56 17.54 -10.62
N VAL A 136 -1.76 18.12 -9.75
CA VAL A 136 -0.38 18.56 -10.05
C VAL A 136 0.62 17.82 -9.19
N ILE A 137 1.68 17.29 -9.80
CA ILE A 137 2.82 16.73 -9.06
C ILE A 137 3.60 17.87 -8.41
N THR A 138 3.64 17.86 -7.06
CA THR A 138 4.20 18.96 -6.28
C THR A 138 5.61 18.67 -5.75
N ARG A 139 5.90 17.41 -5.37
CA ARG A 139 7.16 17.00 -4.76
C ARG A 139 7.32 15.50 -4.72
N ARG A 140 8.53 15.02 -4.42
CA ARG A 140 8.77 13.66 -3.97
C ARG A 140 8.42 13.49 -2.50
N VAL A 141 7.86 12.34 -2.13
CA VAL A 141 7.44 12.07 -0.76
C VAL A 141 8.63 11.71 0.14
N VAL A 142 9.52 10.85 -0.32
CA VAL A 142 10.82 10.61 0.32
C VAL A 142 11.85 11.41 -0.48
N PRO A 143 12.46 12.45 -0.01
CA PRO A 143 12.94 12.70 1.33
C PRO A 143 12.28 13.91 2.01
N TRP A 144 10.99 13.85 2.24
CA TRP A 144 10.38 14.79 3.19
C TRP A 144 10.96 14.57 4.60
N VAL A 145 11.59 13.45 4.75
CA VAL A 145 12.41 13.07 5.87
C VAL A 145 13.76 13.77 5.74
N LYS A 146 14.20 14.37 6.82
CA LYS A 146 15.52 15.01 6.92
C LYS A 146 16.57 14.09 6.29
N SER A 147 17.41 14.61 5.42
CA SER A 147 18.47 13.86 4.73
C SER A 147 19.36 13.04 5.68
N SER A 148 19.38 13.39 6.97
CA SER A 148 20.11 12.68 8.05
C SER A 148 19.52 11.31 8.42
N THR A 149 18.36 10.92 7.91
CA THR A 149 17.75 9.59 8.16
C THR A 149 17.94 8.61 7.01
N LEU A 150 18.43 9.07 5.86
CA LEU A 150 18.75 8.19 4.74
C LEU A 150 20.10 7.52 4.97
N THR A 151 20.14 6.19 4.84
CA THR A 151 21.36 5.39 4.88
C THR A 151 22.06 5.40 3.53
N SER A 152 23.38 5.26 3.50
CA SER A 152 24.15 5.29 2.25
C SER A 152 23.92 4.07 1.35
N ASP A 153 23.46 2.96 1.92
CA ASP A 153 23.18 1.68 1.26
C ASP A 153 21.65 1.43 1.05
N ASN A 154 20.82 2.38 1.46
CA ASN A 154 19.36 2.27 1.43
C ASN A 154 18.79 1.09 2.25
N VAL A 155 19.56 0.56 3.20
CA VAL A 155 19.15 -0.51 4.12
C VAL A 155 18.80 0.09 5.48
N TYR A 156 17.70 -0.35 6.08
CA TYR A 156 17.14 0.23 7.29
C TYR A 156 16.84 -0.88 8.31
N ASP A 157 17.32 -0.72 9.51
CA ASP A 157 16.85 -1.44 10.69
C ASP A 157 15.55 -0.82 11.25
N VAL A 158 15.04 -1.39 12.34
CA VAL A 158 13.79 -0.93 12.97
C VAL A 158 13.89 0.52 13.47
N GLU A 159 15.01 0.88 14.10
CA GLU A 159 15.20 2.24 14.65
C GLU A 159 15.30 3.28 13.54
N GLN A 160 16.00 2.93 12.47
CA GLN A 160 16.16 3.80 11.30
C GLN A 160 14.87 3.97 10.54
N ILE A 161 14.11 2.88 10.27
CA ILE A 161 12.84 2.94 9.51
C ILE A 161 11.76 3.72 10.28
N GLU A 162 11.75 3.65 11.62
CA GLU A 162 10.82 4.42 12.44
C GLU A 162 11.03 5.92 12.26
N LYS A 163 12.30 6.36 12.17
CA LYS A 163 12.69 7.76 11.95
C LYS A 163 12.31 8.29 10.57
N ILE A 164 12.13 7.40 9.58
CA ILE A 164 11.59 7.76 8.28
C ILE A 164 10.09 8.05 8.41
N GLY A 165 9.63 9.15 8.74
CA GLY A 165 8.23 9.52 8.95
C GLY A 165 7.20 8.79 8.07
N TYR A 166 6.46 9.49 7.23
CA TYR A 166 5.46 8.89 6.33
C TYR A 166 6.12 8.25 5.09
N ILE A 167 5.77 7.01 4.82
CA ILE A 167 6.07 6.31 3.57
C ILE A 167 4.73 5.89 2.96
N PRO A 168 4.40 6.26 1.70
CA PRO A 168 3.15 5.88 1.06
C PRO A 168 3.00 4.35 0.96
N THR A 169 1.87 3.83 1.38
CA THR A 169 1.55 2.40 1.29
C THR A 169 1.60 1.87 -0.14
N ALA A 170 1.26 2.72 -1.13
CA ALA A 170 1.37 2.40 -2.55
C ALA A 170 2.79 1.98 -2.99
N SER A 171 3.81 2.27 -2.17
CA SER A 171 5.21 1.89 -2.42
C SER A 171 5.61 0.53 -1.85
N PHE A 172 4.81 -0.09 -0.97
CA PHE A 172 5.17 -1.26 -0.16
C PHE A 172 5.19 -2.56 -0.94
N LEU A 173 6.20 -3.40 -0.63
CA LEU A 173 6.25 -4.83 -0.92
C LEU A 173 6.83 -5.58 0.29
N PHE A 174 6.21 -6.70 0.70
CA PHE A 174 6.68 -7.52 1.82
C PHE A 174 6.32 -8.99 1.63
N LYS A 175 6.96 -9.87 2.41
CA LYS A 175 6.69 -11.31 2.35
C LYS A 175 5.35 -11.64 2.98
N ARG A 176 4.49 -12.39 2.25
CA ARG A 176 3.18 -12.82 2.76
C ARG A 176 3.30 -13.71 4.01
N GLU A 177 4.30 -14.60 4.05
CA GLU A 177 4.52 -15.50 5.21
C GLU A 177 4.79 -14.75 6.51
N ASP A 178 5.34 -13.53 6.43
CA ASP A 178 5.66 -12.71 7.60
C ASP A 178 4.42 -12.03 8.20
N CYS A 179 3.29 -11.97 7.48
CA CYS A 179 2.05 -11.39 8.01
C CYS A 179 1.57 -12.05 9.30
N ASN A 180 1.79 -13.37 9.45
CA ASN A 180 1.38 -14.12 10.62
C ASN A 180 2.37 -14.02 11.81
N LYS A 181 3.56 -13.46 11.56
CA LYS A 181 4.60 -13.26 12.59
C LYS A 181 4.44 -11.91 13.30
N LEU A 182 3.69 -10.98 12.67
CA LEU A 182 3.46 -9.67 13.27
C LEU A 182 2.52 -9.78 14.48
N PRO A 183 2.73 -8.96 15.53
CA PRO A 183 1.78 -8.85 16.63
C PRO A 183 0.38 -8.51 16.09
N LYS A 184 -0.67 -9.03 16.70
CA LYS A 184 -2.03 -8.64 16.29
C LYS A 184 -2.26 -7.15 16.59
N LEU A 185 -2.65 -6.39 15.58
CA LEU A 185 -3.13 -5.03 15.78
C LEU A 185 -4.32 -5.04 16.75
N ARG A 186 -4.26 -4.22 17.79
CA ARG A 186 -5.42 -4.04 18.68
C ARG A 186 -6.55 -3.38 17.89
N GLN A 187 -7.77 -3.77 18.19
CA GLN A 187 -8.96 -3.13 17.62
C GLN A 187 -8.91 -1.62 17.88
N GLY A 188 -9.04 -0.81 16.83
CA GLY A 188 -8.91 0.64 16.92
C GLY A 188 -7.48 1.18 16.82
N ALA A 189 -6.48 0.36 16.54
CA ALA A 189 -5.13 0.83 16.19
C ALA A 189 -5.20 1.71 14.95
N PHE A 190 -4.59 2.90 15.04
CA PHE A 190 -4.83 3.98 14.11
C PHE A 190 -3.88 4.01 12.91
N ASN A 191 -2.64 3.57 13.07
CA ASN A 191 -1.60 3.70 12.03
C ASN A 191 -1.21 2.33 11.47
N GLY A 192 -2.06 1.81 10.56
CA GLY A 192 -1.79 0.56 9.87
C GLY A 192 -0.47 0.58 9.09
N ASP A 193 -0.13 1.71 8.51
CA ASP A 193 1.05 1.88 7.66
C ASP A 193 2.34 1.86 8.50
N GLY A 194 2.37 2.60 9.61
CA GLY A 194 3.47 2.58 10.57
C GLY A 194 3.67 1.20 11.18
N TYR A 195 2.58 0.53 11.55
CA TYR A 195 2.63 -0.84 12.03
C TYR A 195 3.23 -1.81 11.00
N LEU A 196 2.82 -1.73 9.74
CA LEU A 196 3.35 -2.61 8.69
C LEU A 196 4.85 -2.35 8.45
N LYS A 197 5.26 -1.08 8.28
CA LYS A 197 6.66 -0.76 8.01
C LYS A 197 7.58 -1.19 9.15
N VAL A 198 7.24 -0.86 10.40
CA VAL A 198 8.04 -1.23 11.59
C VAL A 198 7.99 -2.73 11.83
N GLY A 199 6.78 -3.31 11.77
CA GLY A 199 6.56 -4.73 12.00
C GLY A 199 7.32 -5.62 11.03
N PHE A 200 7.23 -5.37 9.73
CA PHE A 200 7.97 -6.17 8.75
C PHE A 200 9.49 -5.95 8.87
N THR A 201 9.94 -4.72 9.07
CA THR A 201 11.38 -4.44 9.26
C THR A 201 11.94 -5.15 10.49
N SER A 202 11.14 -5.34 11.55
CA SER A 202 11.59 -6.05 12.76
C SER A 202 11.88 -7.55 12.56
N LEU A 203 11.42 -8.13 11.47
CA LEU A 203 11.66 -9.53 11.11
C LEU A 203 12.93 -9.73 10.28
N GLY A 204 13.59 -8.65 9.91
CA GLY A 204 14.83 -8.64 9.14
C GLY A 204 15.31 -7.22 8.94
N TYR A 205 15.20 -6.68 7.72
CA TYR A 205 15.50 -5.29 7.43
C TYR A 205 14.62 -4.73 6.32
N GLY A 206 14.47 -3.40 6.26
CA GLY A 206 13.83 -2.67 5.19
C GLY A 206 14.81 -2.23 4.12
N TYR A 207 14.38 -2.20 2.85
CA TYR A 207 15.15 -1.66 1.75
C TYR A 207 14.38 -0.55 1.02
N PHE A 208 15.06 0.55 0.76
CA PHE A 208 14.54 1.68 0.00
C PHE A 208 15.04 1.65 -1.44
N LEU A 209 14.16 1.41 -2.39
CA LEU A 209 14.43 1.63 -3.80
C LEU A 209 14.16 3.10 -4.12
N ASP A 210 15.22 3.93 -4.27
CA ASP A 210 15.10 5.38 -4.49
C ASP A 210 14.69 5.72 -5.93
N GLU A 211 13.55 5.18 -6.34
CA GLU A 211 12.88 5.49 -7.59
C GLU A 211 11.42 5.84 -7.31
N ALA A 212 10.89 6.90 -7.92
CA ALA A 212 9.47 7.20 -7.81
C ALA A 212 8.67 6.25 -8.71
N THR A 213 8.09 5.22 -8.10
CA THR A 213 7.33 4.19 -8.81
C THR A 213 5.83 4.35 -8.68
N CYS A 214 5.39 5.20 -7.78
CA CYS A 214 3.97 5.47 -7.51
C CYS A 214 3.73 6.96 -7.23
N VAL A 215 2.47 7.34 -7.26
CA VAL A 215 2.00 8.68 -6.93
C VAL A 215 1.05 8.56 -5.75
N TYR A 216 1.36 9.32 -4.70
CA TYR A 216 0.51 9.53 -3.55
C TYR A 216 -0.37 10.76 -3.77
N ARG A 217 -1.68 10.60 -3.75
CA ARG A 217 -2.62 11.72 -3.84
C ARG A 217 -2.90 12.32 -2.48
N TYR A 218 -2.53 13.58 -2.34
CA TYR A 218 -2.74 14.34 -1.13
C TYR A 218 -4.00 15.20 -1.22
N GLY A 219 -4.80 15.22 -0.16
CA GLY A 219 -6.00 16.06 -0.12
C GLY A 219 -7.21 15.47 -0.85
N VAL A 220 -7.22 14.16 -1.12
CA VAL A 220 -8.38 13.45 -1.67
C VAL A 220 -9.56 13.58 -0.72
N GLU A 221 -10.72 13.96 -1.26
CA GLU A 221 -11.96 14.07 -0.50
C GLU A 221 -12.34 12.71 0.10
N GLY A 222 -12.68 12.67 1.38
CA GLY A 222 -13.00 11.43 2.11
C GLY A 222 -11.80 10.63 2.59
N SER A 223 -10.57 10.97 2.20
CA SER A 223 -9.38 10.30 2.71
C SER A 223 -9.17 10.55 4.21
N ALA A 224 -8.47 9.61 4.87
CA ALA A 224 -8.13 9.75 6.29
C ALA A 224 -7.37 11.05 6.57
N THR A 225 -6.40 11.38 5.71
CA THR A 225 -5.56 12.58 5.83
C THR A 225 -6.38 13.88 5.73
N THR A 226 -7.34 13.92 4.81
CA THR A 226 -8.22 15.09 4.63
C THR A 226 -9.20 15.23 5.79
N SER A 227 -9.74 14.13 6.29
CA SER A 227 -10.66 14.15 7.45
C SER A 227 -10.00 14.69 8.71
N TRP A 228 -8.70 14.46 8.90
CA TRP A 228 -7.94 14.98 10.05
C TRP A 228 -7.64 16.48 9.96
N LYS A 229 -7.52 17.02 8.74
CA LYS A 229 -7.32 18.47 8.56
C LYS A 229 -8.58 19.26 8.93
N VAL A 230 -9.75 18.72 8.61
CA VAL A 230 -11.03 19.38 8.79
C VAL A 230 -11.57 19.22 10.23
N ASP A 231 -11.27 18.11 10.89
CA ASP A 231 -11.79 17.78 12.21
C ASP A 231 -10.67 17.64 13.25
N LYS A 232 -10.46 18.71 14.03
CA LYS A 232 -9.44 18.76 15.09
C LYS A 232 -9.67 17.69 16.17
N GLN A 233 -10.93 17.33 16.47
CA GLN A 233 -11.24 16.30 17.47
C GLN A 233 -10.88 14.91 16.96
N LYS A 234 -11.16 14.61 15.69
CA LYS A 234 -10.69 13.36 15.05
C LYS A 234 -9.18 13.28 15.05
N ARG A 235 -8.49 14.37 14.78
CA ARG A 235 -7.02 14.43 14.82
C ARG A 235 -6.46 14.16 16.22
N ILE A 236 -7.06 14.73 17.28
CA ILE A 236 -6.68 14.49 18.66
C ILE A 236 -6.95 13.04 19.07
N ALA A 237 -8.16 12.53 18.80
CA ALA A 237 -8.52 11.15 19.10
C ALA A 237 -7.59 10.13 18.38
N SER A 238 -7.12 10.48 17.19
CA SER A 238 -6.14 9.70 16.42
C SER A 238 -4.77 9.71 17.08
N ALA A 239 -4.29 10.88 17.52
CA ALA A 239 -3.01 11.00 18.21
C ALA A 239 -3.02 10.26 19.57
N GLU A 240 -4.12 10.33 20.32
CA GLU A 240 -4.30 9.59 21.57
C GLU A 240 -4.28 8.07 21.38
N LYS A 241 -4.85 7.57 20.29
CA LYS A 241 -4.78 6.15 19.93
C LYS A 241 -3.36 5.72 19.58
N PHE A 242 -2.59 6.59 18.93
CA PHE A 242 -1.19 6.35 18.59
C PHE A 242 -0.30 6.26 19.85
N ILE A 243 -0.51 7.12 20.84
CA ILE A 243 0.25 7.14 22.10
C ILE A 243 -0.02 5.89 22.96
N LYS A 244 -1.19 5.27 22.78
CA LYS A 244 -1.62 4.06 23.52
C LYS A 244 -1.22 2.74 22.84
N MET A 245 -0.52 2.78 21.71
CA MET A 245 0.05 1.63 21.01
C MET A 245 1.39 1.23 21.58
#